data_7b5d9a382dece8ad241bd30064c8e300
#
_entry.id   7b5d9a382dece8ad241bd30064c8e300
#
_cell.length_a   1.000
_cell.length_b   1.000
_cell.length_c   1.000
_cell.angle_alpha   90.00
_cell.angle_beta   90.00
_cell.angle_gamma   90.00
#
_symmetry.space_group_name_H-M   'P 1'
#
loop_
_entity.id
_entity.type
_entity.pdbx_description
1 polymer ?
#
loop_
_entity_poly.entity_id
_entity_poly.type
_entity_poly.pdbx_seq_one_letter_code
_entity_poly.pdbx_strand_id
1 'polypeptide(L)'
;MRPGFCGCMISDNAKRMTTMNKFFNILCDTCYICLQELKNVFRDQGVLIFLVVVPLAYPLLYSWIYNNEVAREVPVAIVDLSHSHTSREFTRMIDASPDTRVALRCNSLDEARQRIGRGDAYGVVYFPEDFQTKLNRMEQTHVGVYCDMSIMLAYKAIFQTCVAIQGELNSRIQVKLSGNYTDRENEITTRPLDFQEVPIFNNTAGYGNFIIPGVLMLIIQQTLLLGVGMAAGTAREKNNYGFLVPLHRRYRGVMRIVWGKAMAYLMIYVVMAAYLLCAVPYFFNFISLVTVSQLALFSLPYLLSCIFFSMTLSAMMRYRENVMLLVVFSSVMLLFMSGVSWPQSNIPAFWQGVSCLFPSTFGIRGFVRMNSMGATLTDVSTEYRALWIQTIVYFVLAHEVYRFNIAKARHAIHHRLLHLRSKAVPSPME
;
A
#
# COMPACT_ATOMS: atom_id res chain seq x y z
N MET A 1 35.62 63.61 -25.23
CA MET A 1 35.95 62.24 -24.78
C MET A 1 35.14 61.94 -23.54
N ARG A 2 34.22 60.99 -23.59
CA ARG A 2 33.29 60.62 -22.47
C ARG A 2 33.95 59.54 -21.63
N PRO A 3 34.11 59.72 -20.31
CA PRO A 3 34.46 58.65 -19.37
C PRO A 3 33.16 58.19 -18.66
N GLY A 4 32.44 57.25 -19.25
CA GLY A 4 31.17 56.82 -18.65
C GLY A 4 30.90 55.31 -18.72
N PHE A 5 31.73 54.52 -19.40
CA PHE A 5 31.43 53.11 -19.73
C PHE A 5 32.13 52.08 -18.82
N CYS A 6 33.12 52.45 -18.04
CA CYS A 6 33.90 51.48 -17.25
C CYS A 6 33.35 51.25 -15.83
N GLY A 7 32.56 52.18 -15.28
CA GLY A 7 31.99 52.07 -13.92
C GLY A 7 30.81 51.10 -13.80
N CYS A 8 30.06 50.88 -14.88
CA CYS A 8 28.84 50.03 -14.84
C CYS A 8 29.20 48.53 -14.88
N MET A 9 30.24 48.13 -15.62
CA MET A 9 30.66 46.72 -15.69
C MET A 9 31.30 46.19 -14.39
N ILE A 10 31.98 47.04 -13.63
CA ILE A 10 32.61 46.67 -12.35
C ILE A 10 31.55 46.51 -11.27
N SER A 11 30.51 47.33 -11.28
CA SER A 11 29.36 47.25 -10.34
C SER A 11 28.53 45.97 -10.59
N ASP A 12 28.30 45.59 -11.83
CA ASP A 12 27.52 44.36 -12.16
C ASP A 12 28.31 43.07 -11.86
N ASN A 13 29.61 43.05 -12.10
CA ASN A 13 30.44 41.92 -11.71
C ASN A 13 30.58 41.76 -10.18
N ALA A 14 30.68 42.83 -9.44
CA ALA A 14 30.70 42.81 -7.99
C ALA A 14 29.34 42.36 -7.43
N LYS A 15 28.21 42.78 -7.98
CA LYS A 15 26.87 42.31 -7.63
C LYS A 15 26.65 40.84 -8.02
N ARG A 16 27.12 40.37 -9.15
CA ARG A 16 27.09 38.95 -9.55
C ARG A 16 27.95 38.10 -8.63
N MET A 17 29.14 38.53 -8.25
CA MET A 17 30.02 37.82 -7.33
C MET A 17 29.41 37.72 -5.92
N THR A 18 28.76 38.77 -5.43
CA THR A 18 28.06 38.74 -4.14
C THR A 18 26.80 37.91 -4.16
N THR A 19 26.06 37.86 -5.27
CA THR A 19 24.90 36.96 -5.48
C THR A 19 25.33 35.49 -5.62
N MET A 20 26.40 35.22 -6.33
CA MET A 20 26.98 33.88 -6.51
C MET A 20 27.48 33.31 -5.17
N ASN A 21 28.16 34.13 -4.37
CA ASN A 21 28.59 33.76 -3.03
C ASN A 21 27.39 33.53 -2.07
N LYS A 22 26.30 34.30 -2.19
CA LYS A 22 25.06 34.05 -1.43
C LYS A 22 24.39 32.74 -1.84
N PHE A 23 24.31 32.44 -3.13
CA PHE A 23 23.73 31.20 -3.64
C PHE A 23 24.54 29.98 -3.18
N PHE A 24 25.87 30.06 -3.30
CA PHE A 24 26.78 28.99 -2.86
C PHE A 24 26.64 28.74 -1.34
N ASN A 25 26.53 29.79 -0.54
CA ASN A 25 26.31 29.66 0.91
C ASN A 25 24.93 29.04 1.22
N ILE A 26 23.88 29.35 0.44
CA ILE A 26 22.58 28.70 0.57
C ILE A 26 22.66 27.19 0.30
N LEU A 27 23.36 26.81 -0.75
CA LEU A 27 23.55 25.42 -1.13
C LEU A 27 24.35 24.66 -0.05
N CYS A 28 25.46 25.24 0.40
CA CYS A 28 26.28 24.67 1.48
C CYS A 28 25.50 24.48 2.78
N ASP A 29 24.68 25.46 3.16
CA ASP A 29 23.85 25.34 4.35
C ASP A 29 22.77 24.25 4.19
N THR A 30 22.16 24.13 3.01
CA THR A 30 21.19 23.07 2.71
C THR A 30 21.82 21.70 2.74
N CYS A 31 23.00 21.52 2.15
CA CYS A 31 23.77 20.27 2.21
C CYS A 31 24.19 19.92 3.64
N TYR A 32 24.63 20.91 4.43
CA TYR A 32 24.97 20.68 5.81
C TYR A 32 23.76 20.19 6.64
N ILE A 33 22.58 20.81 6.43
CA ILE A 33 21.34 20.40 7.11
C ILE A 33 20.96 18.98 6.70
N CYS A 34 21.08 18.64 5.41
CA CYS A 34 20.82 17.31 4.88
C CYS A 34 21.72 16.26 5.54
N LEU A 35 23.04 16.49 5.57
CA LEU A 35 23.99 15.57 6.19
C LEU A 35 23.77 15.43 7.70
N GLN A 36 23.44 16.53 8.38
CA GLN A 36 23.14 16.49 9.80
C GLN A 36 21.85 15.73 10.10
N GLU A 37 20.84 15.87 9.28
CA GLU A 37 19.58 15.10 9.42
C GLU A 37 19.81 13.61 9.17
N LEU A 38 20.57 13.24 8.12
CA LEU A 38 21.00 11.87 7.86
C LEU A 38 21.74 11.28 9.09
N LYS A 39 22.71 12.02 9.63
CA LYS A 39 23.45 11.59 10.82
C LYS A 39 22.52 11.39 12.03
N ASN A 40 21.53 12.26 12.21
CA ASN A 40 20.55 12.14 13.29
C ASN A 40 19.67 10.90 13.13
N VAL A 41 19.21 10.60 11.91
CA VAL A 41 18.43 9.40 11.58
C VAL A 41 19.20 8.13 11.93
N PHE A 42 20.45 8.02 11.49
CA PHE A 42 21.27 6.82 11.76
C PHE A 42 21.75 6.71 13.22
N ARG A 43 21.71 7.79 13.98
CA ARG A 43 22.10 7.78 15.41
C ARG A 43 20.93 7.48 16.35
N ASP A 44 19.70 7.69 15.93
CA ASP A 44 18.50 7.42 16.72
C ASP A 44 17.93 6.05 16.35
N GLN A 45 18.10 5.06 17.25
CA GLN A 45 17.67 3.68 17.03
C GLN A 45 16.17 3.58 16.71
N GLY A 46 15.31 4.36 17.38
CA GLY A 46 13.88 4.34 17.12
C GLY A 46 13.53 4.85 15.71
N VAL A 47 14.17 5.94 15.28
CA VAL A 47 13.99 6.49 13.94
C VAL A 47 14.53 5.54 12.88
N LEU A 48 15.70 4.92 13.12
CA LEU A 48 16.31 3.97 12.21
C LEU A 48 15.43 2.73 11.98
N ILE A 49 14.87 2.18 13.07
CA ILE A 49 13.97 1.03 12.97
C ILE A 49 12.80 1.33 12.02
N PHE A 50 12.12 2.45 12.20
CA PHE A 50 10.92 2.75 11.41
C PHE A 50 11.20 3.30 10.00
N LEU A 51 12.34 3.96 9.78
CA LEU A 51 12.71 4.45 8.44
C LEU A 51 13.42 3.40 7.58
N VAL A 52 14.07 2.40 8.19
CA VAL A 52 14.93 1.45 7.47
C VAL A 52 14.51 0.01 7.75
N VAL A 53 14.50 -0.43 9.02
CA VAL A 53 14.29 -1.86 9.34
C VAL A 53 12.87 -2.31 9.00
N VAL A 54 11.86 -1.53 9.38
CA VAL A 54 10.44 -1.87 9.11
C VAL A 54 10.15 -1.93 7.62
N PRO A 55 10.50 -0.93 6.78
CA PRO A 55 10.28 -1.02 5.34
C PRO A 55 11.09 -2.15 4.66
N LEU A 56 12.19 -2.62 5.25
CA LEU A 56 12.91 -3.79 4.74
C LEU A 56 12.25 -5.12 5.14
N ALA A 57 11.90 -5.28 6.41
CA ALA A 57 11.41 -6.56 6.95
C ALA A 57 9.92 -6.81 6.64
N TYR A 58 9.08 -5.79 6.77
CA TYR A 58 7.63 -5.93 6.67
C TYR A 58 7.14 -6.42 5.29
N PRO A 59 7.67 -5.91 4.16
CA PRO A 59 7.30 -6.38 2.84
C PRO A 59 7.71 -7.83 2.58
N LEU A 60 8.85 -8.28 3.10
CA LEU A 60 9.28 -9.67 2.99
C LEU A 60 8.31 -10.60 3.71
N LEU A 61 7.90 -10.23 4.94
CA LEU A 61 6.93 -11.00 5.71
C LEU A 61 5.58 -11.09 4.96
N TYR A 62 5.07 -9.94 4.49
CA TYR A 62 3.80 -9.89 3.75
C TYR A 62 3.87 -10.71 2.46
N SER A 63 4.91 -10.51 1.67
CA SER A 63 5.09 -11.23 0.42
C SER A 63 5.23 -12.72 0.63
N TRP A 64 5.89 -13.15 1.71
CA TRP A 64 6.00 -14.58 2.04
C TRP A 64 4.64 -15.19 2.41
N ILE A 65 3.85 -14.51 3.24
CA ILE A 65 2.52 -15.00 3.64
C ILE A 65 1.60 -15.15 2.43
N TYR A 66 1.63 -14.19 1.50
CA TYR A 66 0.76 -14.19 0.33
C TYR A 66 1.37 -14.87 -0.92
N ASN A 67 2.57 -15.46 -0.82
CA ASN A 67 3.26 -16.09 -1.95
C ASN A 67 2.52 -17.30 -2.53
N ASN A 68 1.71 -17.99 -1.73
CA ASN A 68 0.89 -19.10 -2.20
C ASN A 68 -0.26 -18.66 -3.12
N GLU A 69 -0.54 -17.36 -3.20
CA GLU A 69 -1.49 -16.66 -4.08
C GLU A 69 -2.93 -17.22 -4.07
N VAL A 70 -3.11 -18.54 -4.04
CA VAL A 70 -4.39 -19.26 -4.12
C VAL A 70 -4.53 -20.19 -2.93
N ALA A 71 -5.72 -20.29 -2.35
CA ALA A 71 -6.02 -21.29 -1.33
C ALA A 71 -6.01 -22.68 -2.00
N ARG A 72 -5.18 -23.58 -1.51
CA ARG A 72 -5.07 -24.96 -1.99
C ARG A 72 -5.48 -25.96 -0.91
N GLU A 73 -5.92 -27.14 -1.33
CA GLU A 73 -6.32 -28.23 -0.43
C GLU A 73 -7.33 -27.79 0.66
N VAL A 74 -8.30 -26.95 0.28
CA VAL A 74 -9.34 -26.49 1.19
C VAL A 74 -10.16 -27.69 1.67
N PRO A 75 -10.25 -27.95 2.98
CA PRO A 75 -10.96 -29.13 3.50
C PRO A 75 -12.48 -29.00 3.29
N VAL A 76 -13.05 -30.01 2.65
CA VAL A 76 -14.49 -30.13 2.35
C VAL A 76 -15.05 -31.40 3.02
N ALA A 77 -16.24 -31.29 3.58
CA ALA A 77 -17.01 -32.44 4.06
C ALA A 77 -17.97 -32.94 2.98
N ILE A 78 -18.14 -34.24 2.89
CA ILE A 78 -19.08 -34.88 1.96
C ILE A 78 -20.19 -35.54 2.76
N VAL A 79 -21.44 -35.27 2.37
CA VAL A 79 -22.64 -35.97 2.84
C VAL A 79 -23.27 -36.67 1.64
N ASP A 80 -23.07 -37.96 1.51
CA ASP A 80 -23.58 -38.76 0.39
C ASP A 80 -24.65 -39.74 0.89
N LEU A 81 -25.92 -39.37 0.70
CA LEU A 81 -27.07 -40.26 1.02
C LEU A 81 -27.44 -41.13 -0.19
N SER A 82 -26.98 -40.80 -1.38
CA SER A 82 -27.26 -41.58 -2.61
C SER A 82 -26.43 -42.84 -2.73
N HIS A 83 -25.21 -42.84 -2.19
CA HIS A 83 -24.21 -43.92 -2.29
C HIS A 83 -24.02 -44.43 -3.73
N SER A 84 -24.23 -43.59 -4.72
CA SER A 84 -24.23 -43.94 -6.13
C SER A 84 -22.84 -43.92 -6.76
N HIS A 85 -22.73 -44.44 -8.00
CA HIS A 85 -21.49 -44.36 -8.77
C HIS A 85 -21.14 -42.92 -9.10
N THR A 86 -22.14 -42.11 -9.49
CA THR A 86 -21.95 -40.73 -9.90
C THR A 86 -21.60 -39.83 -8.71
N SER A 87 -22.19 -40.04 -7.52
CA SER A 87 -21.80 -39.26 -6.32
C SER A 87 -20.37 -39.57 -5.88
N ARG A 88 -19.93 -40.83 -6.01
CA ARG A 88 -18.54 -41.24 -5.73
C ARG A 88 -17.56 -40.69 -6.76
N GLU A 89 -17.96 -40.62 -8.04
CA GLU A 89 -17.17 -40.02 -9.10
C GLU A 89 -17.01 -38.51 -8.84
N PHE A 90 -18.08 -37.78 -8.54
CA PHE A 90 -18.05 -36.38 -8.18
C PHE A 90 -17.10 -36.14 -6.98
N THR A 91 -17.23 -36.92 -5.94
CA THR A 91 -16.38 -36.86 -4.72
C THR A 91 -14.89 -37.07 -5.05
N ARG A 92 -14.57 -38.03 -5.94
CA ARG A 92 -13.18 -38.24 -6.39
C ARG A 92 -12.64 -37.08 -7.18
N MET A 93 -13.48 -36.45 -8.01
CA MET A 93 -13.08 -35.26 -8.77
C MET A 93 -12.80 -34.07 -7.85
N ILE A 94 -13.58 -33.90 -6.76
CA ILE A 94 -13.31 -32.90 -5.72
C ILE A 94 -11.94 -33.13 -5.07
N ASP A 95 -11.67 -34.38 -4.69
CA ASP A 95 -10.43 -34.76 -4.01
C ASP A 95 -9.20 -34.72 -4.95
N ALA A 96 -9.41 -34.88 -6.24
CA ALA A 96 -8.37 -34.78 -7.26
C ALA A 96 -8.07 -33.32 -7.66
N SER A 97 -8.90 -32.37 -7.26
CA SER A 97 -8.68 -30.96 -7.54
C SER A 97 -7.55 -30.40 -6.65
N PRO A 98 -6.65 -29.56 -7.18
CA PRO A 98 -5.60 -28.92 -6.37
C PRO A 98 -6.14 -27.93 -5.35
N ASP A 99 -7.36 -27.43 -5.53
CA ASP A 99 -7.95 -26.38 -4.71
C ASP A 99 -8.72 -26.92 -3.51
N THR A 100 -9.18 -28.18 -3.58
CA THR A 100 -10.04 -28.79 -2.55
C THR A 100 -9.54 -30.16 -2.14
N ARG A 101 -9.79 -30.54 -0.88
CA ARG A 101 -9.51 -31.87 -0.34
C ARG A 101 -10.70 -32.39 0.42
N VAL A 102 -11.08 -33.63 0.19
CA VAL A 102 -12.11 -34.31 0.99
C VAL A 102 -11.53 -34.69 2.34
N ALA A 103 -11.80 -33.88 3.35
CA ALA A 103 -11.30 -34.09 4.70
C ALA A 103 -12.20 -35.02 5.53
N LEU A 104 -13.52 -34.95 5.35
CA LEU A 104 -14.51 -35.64 6.17
C LEU A 104 -15.63 -36.22 5.31
N ARG A 105 -16.15 -37.38 5.77
CA ARG A 105 -17.40 -37.95 5.28
C ARG A 105 -18.37 -38.00 6.46
N CYS A 106 -19.52 -37.34 6.33
CA CYS A 106 -20.54 -37.25 7.35
C CYS A 106 -21.78 -37.99 6.90
N ASN A 107 -22.54 -38.53 7.87
CA ASN A 107 -23.76 -39.26 7.59
C ASN A 107 -25.00 -38.36 7.51
N SER A 108 -24.89 -37.12 8.01
CA SER A 108 -26.00 -36.18 8.00
C SER A 108 -25.48 -34.75 7.78
N LEU A 109 -26.40 -33.88 7.30
CA LEU A 109 -26.12 -32.46 7.15
C LEU A 109 -25.84 -31.76 8.48
N ASP A 110 -26.51 -32.18 9.53
CA ASP A 110 -26.33 -31.61 10.86
C ASP A 110 -24.97 -31.92 11.46
N GLU A 111 -24.47 -33.17 11.25
CA GLU A 111 -23.11 -33.53 11.61
C GLU A 111 -22.08 -32.68 10.84
N ALA A 112 -22.27 -32.55 9.55
CA ALA A 112 -21.39 -31.73 8.71
C ALA A 112 -21.39 -30.27 9.13
N ARG A 113 -22.55 -29.71 9.47
CA ARG A 113 -22.69 -28.34 9.99
C ARG A 113 -21.94 -28.14 11.33
N GLN A 114 -21.99 -29.11 12.21
CA GLN A 114 -21.22 -29.07 13.46
C GLN A 114 -19.72 -29.11 13.23
N ARG A 115 -19.25 -29.87 12.20
CA ARG A 115 -17.85 -29.93 11.80
C ARG A 115 -17.36 -28.62 11.20
N ILE A 116 -18.20 -27.95 10.38
CA ILE A 116 -17.89 -26.58 9.91
C ILE A 116 -17.76 -25.63 11.10
N GLY A 117 -18.69 -25.67 12.05
CA GLY A 117 -18.65 -24.84 13.25
C GLY A 117 -17.40 -25.04 14.13
N ARG A 118 -16.76 -26.20 14.04
CA ARG A 118 -15.47 -26.51 14.70
C ARG A 118 -14.25 -26.11 13.88
N GLY A 119 -14.43 -25.74 12.60
CA GLY A 119 -13.33 -25.42 11.69
C GLY A 119 -12.67 -26.64 11.03
N ASP A 120 -13.29 -27.84 11.14
CA ASP A 120 -12.74 -29.06 10.53
C ASP A 120 -12.91 -29.08 8.99
N ALA A 121 -13.89 -28.33 8.47
CA ALA A 121 -14.13 -28.12 7.04
C ALA A 121 -14.71 -26.72 6.78
N TYR A 122 -14.54 -26.20 5.58
CA TYR A 122 -15.05 -24.90 5.14
C TYR A 122 -16.28 -24.99 4.24
N GLY A 123 -16.66 -26.20 3.85
CA GLY A 123 -17.87 -26.43 3.08
C GLY A 123 -18.31 -27.88 3.10
N VAL A 124 -19.57 -28.07 2.69
CA VAL A 124 -20.21 -29.40 2.58
C VAL A 124 -20.76 -29.57 1.19
N VAL A 125 -20.51 -30.72 0.57
CA VAL A 125 -21.19 -31.14 -0.65
C VAL A 125 -22.15 -32.25 -0.28
N TYR A 126 -23.44 -32.03 -0.56
CA TYR A 126 -24.55 -32.89 -0.17
C TYR A 126 -25.20 -33.51 -1.39
N PHE A 127 -25.29 -34.85 -1.38
CA PHE A 127 -25.99 -35.65 -2.38
C PHE A 127 -27.25 -36.24 -1.74
N PRO A 128 -28.47 -35.90 -2.25
CA PRO A 128 -29.72 -36.46 -1.73
C PRO A 128 -29.90 -37.93 -2.11
N GLU A 129 -30.77 -38.64 -1.40
CA GLU A 129 -31.03 -40.08 -1.63
C GLU A 129 -31.54 -40.38 -3.06
N ASP A 130 -32.34 -39.47 -3.59
CA ASP A 130 -32.97 -39.59 -4.92
C ASP A 130 -32.05 -39.15 -6.09
N PHE A 131 -30.83 -38.74 -5.78
CA PHE A 131 -29.88 -38.18 -6.77
C PHE A 131 -29.71 -39.08 -8.00
N GLN A 132 -29.34 -40.34 -7.83
CA GLN A 132 -29.13 -41.25 -8.95
C GLN A 132 -30.44 -41.69 -9.63
N THR A 133 -31.52 -41.83 -8.85
CA THR A 133 -32.84 -42.23 -9.38
C THR A 133 -33.38 -41.18 -10.34
N LYS A 134 -33.29 -39.91 -9.96
CA LYS A 134 -33.68 -38.80 -10.84
C LYS A 134 -32.79 -38.73 -12.07
N LEU A 135 -31.48 -38.86 -11.89
CA LEU A 135 -30.54 -38.81 -12.99
C LEU A 135 -30.83 -39.92 -14.03
N ASN A 136 -31.14 -41.12 -13.57
CA ASN A 136 -31.48 -42.28 -14.45
C ASN A 136 -32.82 -42.08 -15.16
N ARG A 137 -33.73 -41.29 -14.58
CA ARG A 137 -35.05 -40.93 -15.19
C ARG A 137 -34.95 -39.71 -16.11
N MET A 138 -33.75 -39.15 -16.32
CA MET A 138 -33.54 -37.90 -17.06
C MET A 138 -34.25 -36.71 -16.41
N GLU A 139 -34.49 -36.74 -15.11
CA GLU A 139 -35.06 -35.66 -14.35
C GLU A 139 -33.93 -34.79 -13.75
N GLN A 140 -34.20 -33.50 -13.61
CA GLN A 140 -33.23 -32.59 -12.97
C GLN A 140 -33.03 -32.98 -11.49
N THR A 141 -31.78 -33.13 -11.10
CA THR A 141 -31.39 -33.35 -9.71
C THR A 141 -30.48 -32.22 -9.23
N HIS A 142 -30.36 -32.08 -7.89
CA HIS A 142 -29.59 -31.01 -7.29
C HIS A 142 -28.52 -31.57 -6.36
N VAL A 143 -27.32 -31.03 -6.45
CA VAL A 143 -26.25 -31.21 -5.48
C VAL A 143 -26.20 -29.97 -4.59
N GLY A 144 -26.36 -30.14 -3.29
CA GLY A 144 -26.27 -29.03 -2.33
C GLY A 144 -24.83 -28.69 -2.03
N VAL A 145 -24.42 -27.45 -2.25
CA VAL A 145 -23.09 -26.96 -1.86
C VAL A 145 -23.26 -25.89 -0.80
N TYR A 146 -22.89 -26.21 0.43
CA TYR A 146 -22.99 -25.32 1.58
C TYR A 146 -21.58 -24.88 1.95
N CYS A 147 -21.27 -23.59 1.81
CA CYS A 147 -19.95 -23.06 2.07
C CYS A 147 -19.95 -22.00 3.18
N ASP A 148 -18.89 -21.97 3.95
CA ASP A 148 -18.61 -20.89 4.86
C ASP A 148 -18.13 -19.66 4.09
N MET A 149 -18.96 -18.62 4.03
CA MET A 149 -18.64 -17.36 3.34
C MET A 149 -17.85 -16.39 4.20
N SER A 150 -17.53 -16.72 5.44
CA SER A 150 -16.67 -15.89 6.28
C SER A 150 -15.23 -15.85 5.76
N ILE A 151 -14.80 -16.91 5.07
CA ILE A 151 -13.49 -17.00 4.39
C ILE A 151 -13.70 -17.04 2.87
N MET A 152 -13.69 -15.86 2.25
CA MET A 152 -13.96 -15.68 0.83
C MET A 152 -13.08 -16.57 -0.10
N LEU A 153 -11.81 -16.76 0.25
CA LEU A 153 -10.89 -17.59 -0.57
C LEU A 153 -11.29 -19.06 -0.52
N ALA A 154 -11.68 -19.58 0.65
CA ALA A 154 -12.13 -20.97 0.79
C ALA A 154 -13.46 -21.19 0.04
N TYR A 155 -14.41 -20.27 0.18
CA TYR A 155 -15.67 -20.28 -0.57
C TYR A 155 -15.40 -20.33 -2.09
N LYS A 156 -14.52 -19.43 -2.60
CA LYS A 156 -14.19 -19.36 -4.03
C LYS A 156 -13.61 -20.69 -4.54
N ALA A 157 -12.67 -21.28 -3.80
CA ALA A 157 -12.04 -22.55 -4.16
C ALA A 157 -13.08 -23.68 -4.26
N ILE A 158 -13.92 -23.85 -3.22
CA ILE A 158 -14.93 -24.92 -3.18
C ILE A 158 -15.97 -24.73 -4.29
N PHE A 159 -16.51 -23.50 -4.42
CA PHE A 159 -17.57 -23.23 -5.38
C PHE A 159 -17.09 -23.40 -6.82
N GLN A 160 -15.92 -22.85 -7.17
CA GLN A 160 -15.37 -22.97 -8.53
C GLN A 160 -15.07 -24.43 -8.89
N THR A 161 -14.49 -25.21 -7.96
CA THR A 161 -14.27 -26.64 -8.15
C THR A 161 -15.58 -27.39 -8.39
N CYS A 162 -16.61 -27.14 -7.58
CA CYS A 162 -17.91 -27.81 -7.74
C CYS A 162 -18.58 -27.44 -9.08
N VAL A 163 -18.50 -26.19 -9.52
CA VAL A 163 -19.04 -25.74 -10.81
C VAL A 163 -18.30 -26.37 -11.98
N ALA A 164 -16.97 -26.44 -11.92
CA ALA A 164 -16.17 -27.09 -12.95
C ALA A 164 -16.52 -28.59 -13.08
N ILE A 165 -16.62 -29.31 -11.96
CA ILE A 165 -17.00 -30.73 -11.94
C ILE A 165 -18.40 -30.94 -12.45
N GLN A 166 -19.36 -30.07 -12.03
CA GLN A 166 -20.74 -30.10 -12.55
C GLN A 166 -20.75 -29.95 -14.07
N GLY A 167 -20.00 -29.01 -14.61
CA GLY A 167 -19.91 -28.78 -16.06
C GLY A 167 -19.39 -30.02 -16.81
N GLU A 168 -18.33 -30.64 -16.29
CA GLU A 168 -17.76 -31.85 -16.86
C GLU A 168 -18.72 -33.05 -16.83
N LEU A 169 -19.37 -33.28 -15.68
CA LEU A 169 -20.34 -34.38 -15.56
C LEU A 169 -21.58 -34.16 -16.44
N ASN A 170 -22.08 -32.93 -16.50
CA ASN A 170 -23.20 -32.57 -17.38
C ASN A 170 -22.83 -32.84 -18.85
N SER A 171 -21.65 -32.43 -19.28
CA SER A 171 -21.15 -32.71 -20.64
C SER A 171 -21.12 -34.20 -20.95
N ARG A 172 -20.58 -35.02 -20.04
CA ARG A 172 -20.56 -36.48 -20.19
C ARG A 172 -21.97 -37.11 -20.28
N ILE A 173 -22.91 -36.60 -19.47
CA ILE A 173 -24.28 -37.08 -19.50
C ILE A 173 -24.94 -36.69 -20.82
N GLN A 174 -24.78 -35.44 -21.27
CA GLN A 174 -25.33 -34.97 -22.55
C GLN A 174 -24.81 -35.78 -23.75
N VAL A 175 -23.50 -36.05 -23.81
CA VAL A 175 -22.89 -36.89 -24.85
C VAL A 175 -23.51 -38.29 -24.86
N LYS A 176 -23.69 -38.93 -23.69
CA LYS A 176 -24.33 -40.24 -23.59
C LYS A 176 -25.79 -40.24 -24.07
N LEU A 177 -26.52 -39.12 -23.89
CA LEU A 177 -27.92 -39.01 -24.23
C LEU A 177 -28.13 -38.64 -25.71
N SER A 178 -27.22 -37.85 -26.30
CA SER A 178 -27.37 -37.28 -27.66
C SER A 178 -27.21 -38.34 -28.76
N GLY A 179 -26.46 -39.45 -28.49
CA GLY A 179 -26.20 -40.47 -29.51
C GLY A 179 -25.36 -39.98 -30.69
N ASN A 180 -24.53 -38.96 -30.45
CA ASN A 180 -23.66 -38.37 -31.46
C ASN A 180 -22.57 -39.36 -31.92
N TYR A 181 -22.17 -39.23 -33.17
CA TYR A 181 -21.16 -40.12 -33.80
C TYR A 181 -19.78 -39.48 -33.93
N THR A 182 -19.72 -38.12 -33.81
CA THR A 182 -18.47 -37.37 -33.98
C THR A 182 -18.16 -36.51 -32.78
N ASP A 183 -16.86 -36.26 -32.53
CA ASP A 183 -16.40 -35.39 -31.44
C ASP A 183 -16.90 -33.96 -31.63
N ARG A 184 -17.02 -33.48 -32.86
CA ARG A 184 -17.55 -32.13 -33.16
C ARG A 184 -19.03 -32.00 -32.81
N GLU A 185 -19.84 -33.02 -33.03
CA GLU A 185 -21.25 -33.04 -32.62
C GLU A 185 -21.36 -33.04 -31.09
N ASN A 186 -20.48 -33.77 -30.40
CA ASN A 186 -20.37 -33.77 -28.95
C ASN A 186 -20.04 -32.35 -28.42
N GLU A 187 -19.08 -31.69 -29.02
CA GLU A 187 -18.66 -30.35 -28.66
C GLU A 187 -19.80 -29.35 -28.84
N ILE A 188 -20.48 -29.36 -29.97
CA ILE A 188 -21.63 -28.46 -30.23
C ILE A 188 -22.82 -28.76 -29.29
N THR A 189 -23.05 -30.07 -28.99
CA THR A 189 -24.15 -30.46 -28.10
C THR A 189 -23.87 -30.07 -26.65
N THR A 190 -22.65 -30.19 -26.17
CA THR A 190 -22.28 -29.90 -24.79
C THR A 190 -22.02 -28.43 -24.54
N ARG A 191 -21.48 -27.73 -25.55
CA ARG A 191 -21.10 -26.32 -25.46
C ARG A 191 -21.52 -25.56 -26.72
N PRO A 192 -22.81 -25.36 -26.95
CA PRO A 192 -23.32 -24.59 -28.12
C PRO A 192 -22.84 -23.13 -28.08
N LEU A 193 -22.54 -22.62 -26.86
CA LEU A 193 -21.91 -21.34 -26.63
C LEU A 193 -20.66 -21.60 -25.77
N ASP A 194 -19.48 -21.42 -26.35
CA ASP A 194 -18.20 -21.56 -25.64
C ASP A 194 -17.71 -20.21 -25.15
N PHE A 195 -17.29 -20.14 -23.88
CA PHE A 195 -16.67 -18.99 -23.29
C PHE A 195 -15.15 -19.18 -23.26
N GLN A 196 -14.47 -18.41 -24.07
CA GLN A 196 -13.01 -18.32 -23.98
C GLN A 196 -12.63 -17.32 -22.91
N GLU A 197 -12.29 -17.79 -21.71
CA GLU A 197 -11.75 -16.97 -20.65
C GLU A 197 -10.29 -16.61 -20.96
N VAL A 198 -10.03 -15.33 -21.20
CA VAL A 198 -8.69 -14.80 -21.42
C VAL A 198 -8.36 -13.84 -20.28
N PRO A 199 -7.63 -14.29 -19.24
CA PRO A 199 -7.18 -13.41 -18.18
C PRO A 199 -6.16 -12.42 -18.73
N ILE A 200 -6.44 -11.10 -18.62
CA ILE A 200 -5.62 -10.08 -19.27
C ILE A 200 -4.45 -9.64 -18.38
N PHE A 201 -4.64 -9.52 -17.09
CA PHE A 201 -3.59 -9.00 -16.18
C PHE A 201 -3.16 -10.03 -15.14
N ASN A 202 -3.91 -10.29 -14.12
CA ASN A 202 -3.57 -11.25 -13.09
C ASN A 202 -3.95 -12.68 -13.52
N ASN A 203 -3.10 -13.33 -14.34
CA ASN A 203 -3.39 -14.63 -14.94
C ASN A 203 -3.57 -15.76 -13.92
N THR A 204 -2.93 -15.65 -12.76
CA THR A 204 -3.05 -16.62 -11.66
C THR A 204 -4.29 -16.38 -10.80
N ALA A 205 -5.01 -15.27 -11.02
CA ALA A 205 -6.07 -14.77 -10.13
C ALA A 205 -5.61 -14.72 -8.66
N GLY A 206 -4.30 -14.56 -8.44
CA GLY A 206 -3.63 -14.60 -7.16
C GLY A 206 -3.96 -13.39 -6.28
N TYR A 207 -4.21 -13.65 -5.01
CA TYR A 207 -4.51 -12.60 -4.05
C TYR A 207 -3.29 -11.71 -3.74
N GLY A 208 -2.08 -12.30 -3.77
CA GLY A 208 -0.82 -11.58 -3.61
C GLY A 208 -0.63 -10.51 -4.70
N ASN A 209 -0.75 -10.89 -5.96
CA ASN A 209 -0.64 -9.97 -7.10
C ASN A 209 -1.69 -8.85 -7.07
N PHE A 210 -2.85 -9.08 -6.45
CA PHE A 210 -3.91 -8.09 -6.31
C PHE A 210 -3.61 -7.06 -5.22
N ILE A 211 -3.21 -7.49 -4.01
CA ILE A 211 -3.14 -6.61 -2.84
C ILE A 211 -1.75 -6.01 -2.59
N ILE A 212 -0.68 -6.77 -2.87
CA ILE A 212 0.69 -6.39 -2.50
C ILE A 212 1.13 -5.07 -3.15
N PRO A 213 0.90 -4.79 -4.44
CA PRO A 213 1.33 -3.52 -5.02
C PRO A 213 0.77 -2.30 -4.28
N GLY A 214 -0.50 -2.36 -3.87
CA GLY A 214 -1.12 -1.29 -3.09
C GLY A 214 -0.56 -1.16 -1.68
N VAL A 215 -0.31 -2.28 -1.02
CA VAL A 215 0.26 -2.32 0.33
C VAL A 215 1.70 -1.80 0.35
N LEU A 216 2.53 -2.12 -0.65
CA LEU A 216 3.90 -1.61 -0.75
C LEU A 216 3.94 -0.08 -0.83
N MET A 217 3.05 0.52 -1.62
CA MET A 217 2.92 1.98 -1.69
C MET A 217 2.46 2.58 -0.35
N LEU A 218 1.50 1.94 0.32
CA LEU A 218 1.04 2.38 1.64
C LEU A 218 2.15 2.31 2.69
N ILE A 219 2.97 1.25 2.68
CA ILE A 219 4.14 1.10 3.58
C ILE A 219 5.09 2.28 3.43
N ILE A 220 5.39 2.73 2.21
CA ILE A 220 6.24 3.90 1.96
C ILE A 220 5.70 5.13 2.68
N GLN A 221 4.42 5.45 2.54
CA GLN A 221 3.83 6.61 3.21
C GLN A 221 3.81 6.48 4.72
N GLN A 222 3.41 5.32 5.25
CA GLN A 222 3.26 5.12 6.69
C GLN A 222 4.60 5.12 7.42
N THR A 223 5.61 4.48 6.85
CA THR A 223 6.95 4.45 7.45
C THR A 223 7.65 5.80 7.34
N LEU A 224 7.42 6.57 6.26
CA LEU A 224 7.85 7.97 6.17
C LEU A 224 7.20 8.82 7.26
N LEU A 225 5.87 8.73 7.40
CA LEU A 225 5.14 9.50 8.40
C LEU A 225 5.63 9.19 9.81
N LEU A 226 5.83 7.91 10.11
CA LEU A 226 6.30 7.46 11.42
C LEU A 226 7.74 7.89 11.69
N GLY A 227 8.65 7.67 10.74
CA GLY A 227 10.06 7.99 10.90
C GLY A 227 10.35 9.49 10.98
N VAL A 228 9.75 10.28 10.08
CA VAL A 228 9.86 11.76 10.11
C VAL A 228 9.23 12.32 11.38
N GLY A 229 8.08 11.76 11.79
CA GLY A 229 7.41 12.16 13.02
C GLY A 229 8.21 11.86 14.27
N MET A 230 8.81 10.68 14.36
CA MET A 230 9.69 10.31 15.47
C MET A 230 10.96 11.16 15.50
N ALA A 231 11.58 11.43 14.34
CA ALA A 231 12.74 12.31 14.25
C ALA A 231 12.40 13.73 14.75
N ALA A 232 11.23 14.24 14.41
CA ALA A 232 10.76 15.54 14.91
C ALA A 232 10.48 15.52 16.42
N GLY A 233 9.88 14.45 16.95
CA GLY A 233 9.69 14.25 18.39
C GLY A 233 11.01 14.22 19.15
N THR A 234 11.96 13.40 18.70
CA THR A 234 13.33 13.34 19.27
C THR A 234 14.03 14.69 19.22
N ALA A 235 13.91 15.45 18.13
CA ALA A 235 14.51 16.77 18.03
C ALA A 235 13.94 17.73 19.08
N ARG A 236 12.67 17.64 19.39
CA ARG A 236 12.02 18.46 20.44
C ARG A 236 12.44 18.03 21.85
N GLU A 237 12.55 16.74 22.10
CA GLU A 237 12.98 16.21 23.40
C GLU A 237 14.45 16.54 23.70
N LYS A 238 15.35 16.43 22.71
CA LYS A 238 16.77 16.75 22.84
C LYS A 238 17.06 18.25 22.98
N ASN A 239 16.22 19.10 22.43
CA ASN A 239 16.37 20.53 22.56
C ASN A 239 15.80 21.01 23.91
N ASN A 240 16.64 21.59 24.78
CA ASN A 240 16.30 22.07 26.15
C ASN A 240 15.03 22.95 26.24
N TYR A 241 14.51 23.44 25.12
CA TYR A 241 13.35 24.30 25.03
C TYR A 241 12.21 23.73 24.20
N GLY A 242 12.24 22.45 23.82
CA GLY A 242 11.21 21.80 23.01
C GLY A 242 11.10 22.32 21.57
N PHE A 243 12.19 22.84 21.01
CA PHE A 243 12.19 23.39 19.64
C PHE A 243 12.47 22.32 18.59
N LEU A 244 11.75 22.40 17.49
CA LEU A 244 11.89 21.48 16.37
C LEU A 244 13.24 21.65 15.63
N VAL A 245 13.83 22.83 15.67
CA VAL A 245 15.04 23.19 14.91
C VAL A 245 16.11 23.70 15.87
N PRO A 246 17.36 23.21 15.79
CA PRO A 246 18.44 23.70 16.62
C PRO A 246 18.79 25.16 16.30
N LEU A 247 19.12 25.93 17.36
CA LEU A 247 19.51 27.33 17.27
C LEU A 247 20.98 27.44 16.82
N HIS A 248 21.23 27.20 15.55
CA HIS A 248 22.55 27.30 14.96
C HIS A 248 22.59 28.31 13.83
N ARG A 249 23.74 28.96 13.58
CA ARG A 249 23.92 30.00 12.55
C ARG A 249 23.51 29.55 11.14
N ARG A 250 23.67 28.26 10.81
CA ARG A 250 23.32 27.68 9.52
C ARG A 250 21.80 27.41 9.33
N TYR A 251 21.02 27.42 10.40
CA TYR A 251 19.55 27.22 10.37
C TYR A 251 18.78 28.55 10.28
N ARG A 252 19.27 29.53 9.48
CA ARG A 252 18.66 30.86 9.42
C ARG A 252 17.49 31.01 8.44
N GLY A 253 17.34 30.13 7.47
CA GLY A 253 16.30 30.19 6.43
C GLY A 253 15.34 29.00 6.49
N VAL A 254 14.03 29.24 6.62
CA VAL A 254 13.00 28.19 6.66
C VAL A 254 13.09 27.30 5.42
N MET A 255 13.23 27.91 4.22
CA MET A 255 13.36 27.20 2.95
C MET A 255 14.55 26.23 2.95
N ARG A 256 15.70 26.64 3.47
CA ARG A 256 16.90 25.78 3.55
C ARG A 256 16.69 24.59 4.47
N ILE A 257 15.96 24.79 5.57
CA ILE A 257 15.65 23.76 6.55
C ILE A 257 14.71 22.74 5.96
N VAL A 258 13.61 23.18 5.33
CA VAL A 258 12.62 22.29 4.73
C VAL A 258 13.24 21.47 3.60
N TRP A 259 13.96 22.10 2.66
CA TRP A 259 14.63 21.39 1.58
C TRP A 259 15.77 20.49 2.07
N GLY A 260 16.59 20.94 3.03
CA GLY A 260 17.68 20.14 3.55
C GLY A 260 17.18 18.85 4.23
N LYS A 261 16.12 18.95 5.04
CA LYS A 261 15.49 17.77 5.65
C LYS A 261 14.79 16.89 4.60
N ALA A 262 14.04 17.49 3.66
CA ALA A 262 13.37 16.74 2.61
C ALA A 262 14.35 15.95 1.74
N MET A 263 15.50 16.52 1.39
CA MET A 263 16.55 15.83 0.63
C MET A 263 17.15 14.65 1.41
N ALA A 264 17.34 14.77 2.72
CA ALA A 264 17.82 13.66 3.54
C ALA A 264 16.85 12.47 3.53
N TYR A 265 15.56 12.72 3.72
CA TYR A 265 14.53 11.68 3.66
C TYR A 265 14.35 11.12 2.24
N LEU A 266 14.44 11.97 1.21
CA LEU A 266 14.37 11.54 -0.18
C LEU A 266 15.52 10.58 -0.54
N MET A 267 16.75 10.87 -0.12
CA MET A 267 17.91 9.99 -0.35
C MET A 267 17.70 8.60 0.24
N ILE A 268 17.17 8.51 1.45
CA ILE A 268 16.86 7.22 2.09
C ILE A 268 15.74 6.52 1.32
N TYR A 269 14.66 7.24 1.00
CA TYR A 269 13.46 6.62 0.44
C TYR A 269 13.52 6.32 -1.05
N VAL A 270 14.42 6.93 -1.80
CA VAL A 270 14.72 6.48 -3.18
C VAL A 270 15.29 5.05 -3.15
N VAL A 271 16.19 4.75 -2.22
CA VAL A 271 16.73 3.39 -2.04
C VAL A 271 15.65 2.43 -1.56
N MET A 272 14.84 2.85 -0.57
CA MET A 272 13.74 2.02 -0.04
C MET A 272 12.66 1.78 -1.08
N ALA A 273 12.28 2.78 -1.87
CA ALA A 273 11.31 2.63 -2.94
C ALA A 273 11.83 1.70 -4.06
N ALA A 274 13.09 1.80 -4.44
CA ALA A 274 13.69 0.86 -5.39
C ALA A 274 13.65 -0.58 -4.85
N TYR A 275 13.95 -0.78 -3.57
CA TYR A 275 13.81 -2.08 -2.93
C TYR A 275 12.36 -2.58 -2.92
N LEU A 276 11.42 -1.76 -2.44
CA LEU A 276 10.01 -2.12 -2.30
C LEU A 276 9.31 -2.39 -3.62
N LEU A 277 9.56 -1.53 -4.62
CA LEU A 277 8.81 -1.54 -5.87
C LEU A 277 9.47 -2.34 -7.00
N CYS A 278 10.78 -2.64 -6.88
CA CYS A 278 11.51 -3.44 -7.87
C CYS A 278 12.01 -4.75 -7.28
N ALA A 279 12.76 -4.73 -6.16
CA ALA A 279 13.41 -5.92 -5.65
C ALA A 279 12.41 -6.91 -5.02
N VAL A 280 11.46 -6.46 -4.22
CA VAL A 280 10.46 -7.33 -3.59
C VAL A 280 9.59 -8.06 -4.63
N PRO A 281 8.97 -7.39 -5.62
CA PRO A 281 8.23 -8.09 -6.67
C PRO A 281 9.10 -9.09 -7.45
N TYR A 282 10.35 -8.75 -7.72
CA TYR A 282 11.29 -9.65 -8.40
C TYR A 282 11.58 -10.91 -7.59
N PHE A 283 11.85 -10.80 -6.28
CA PHE A 283 12.14 -11.96 -5.42
C PHE A 283 10.97 -12.94 -5.27
N PHE A 284 9.75 -12.42 -5.27
CA PHE A 284 8.53 -13.22 -5.08
C PHE A 284 7.80 -13.53 -6.39
N ASN A 285 8.38 -13.21 -7.54
CA ASN A 285 7.79 -13.41 -8.86
C ASN A 285 6.41 -12.79 -9.04
N PHE A 286 6.15 -11.64 -8.38
CA PHE A 286 4.92 -10.90 -8.60
C PHE A 286 4.94 -10.22 -9.98
N ILE A 287 3.78 -10.14 -10.61
CA ILE A 287 3.62 -9.52 -11.91
C ILE A 287 3.96 -8.02 -11.80
N SER A 288 4.92 -7.57 -12.61
CA SER A 288 5.30 -6.18 -12.73
C SER A 288 5.50 -5.83 -14.19
N LEU A 289 4.54 -5.09 -14.76
CA LEU A 289 4.55 -4.68 -16.17
C LEU A 289 5.15 -3.27 -16.37
N VAL A 290 5.39 -2.54 -15.27
CA VAL A 290 5.91 -1.17 -15.32
C VAL A 290 7.39 -1.14 -15.70
N THR A 291 7.78 -0.22 -16.58
CA THR A 291 9.20 0.02 -16.88
C THR A 291 9.85 0.84 -15.76
N VAL A 292 11.12 0.54 -15.45
CA VAL A 292 11.87 1.21 -14.36
C VAL A 292 11.91 2.74 -14.53
N SER A 293 11.99 3.23 -15.77
CA SER A 293 11.99 4.68 -16.05
C SER A 293 10.64 5.34 -15.70
N GLN A 294 9.53 4.73 -16.09
CA GLN A 294 8.19 5.23 -15.76
C GLN A 294 7.94 5.17 -14.27
N LEU A 295 8.38 4.07 -13.63
CA LEU A 295 8.29 3.91 -12.18
C LEU A 295 9.06 5.00 -11.44
N ALA A 296 10.29 5.30 -11.86
CA ALA A 296 11.11 6.36 -11.25
C ALA A 296 10.45 7.74 -11.39
N LEU A 297 9.92 8.06 -12.60
CA LEU A 297 9.21 9.32 -12.84
C LEU A 297 7.93 9.45 -12.01
N PHE A 298 7.16 8.37 -11.84
CA PHE A 298 5.96 8.37 -11.03
C PHE A 298 6.27 8.42 -9.53
N SER A 299 7.30 7.70 -9.09
CA SER A 299 7.68 7.62 -7.68
C SER A 299 8.20 8.96 -7.14
N LEU A 300 8.82 9.79 -7.97
CA LEU A 300 9.39 11.06 -7.53
C LEU A 300 8.36 12.01 -6.89
N PRO A 301 7.25 12.42 -7.56
CA PRO A 301 6.24 13.27 -6.93
C PRO A 301 5.53 12.56 -5.78
N TYR A 302 5.38 11.23 -5.82
CA TYR A 302 4.82 10.48 -4.72
C TYR A 302 5.69 10.57 -3.45
N LEU A 303 6.99 10.32 -3.54
CA LEU A 303 7.92 10.43 -2.42
C LEU A 303 7.97 11.85 -1.89
N LEU A 304 8.05 12.86 -2.76
CA LEU A 304 8.07 14.26 -2.34
C LEU A 304 6.79 14.66 -1.61
N SER A 305 5.62 14.27 -2.12
CA SER A 305 4.34 14.55 -1.47
C SER A 305 4.24 13.87 -0.10
N CYS A 306 4.67 12.61 0.02
CA CYS A 306 4.71 11.88 1.29
C CYS A 306 5.67 12.52 2.30
N ILE A 307 6.84 12.98 1.86
CA ILE A 307 7.83 13.65 2.72
C ILE A 307 7.27 14.97 3.25
N PHE A 308 6.74 15.85 2.38
CA PHE A 308 6.20 17.12 2.82
C PHE A 308 4.93 16.97 3.65
N PHE A 309 4.07 16.00 3.34
CA PHE A 309 2.94 15.61 4.16
C PHE A 309 3.39 15.19 5.57
N SER A 310 4.36 14.28 5.65
CA SER A 310 4.93 13.80 6.92
C SER A 310 5.59 14.93 7.72
N MET A 311 6.34 15.82 7.05
CA MET A 311 6.94 17.00 7.68
C MET A 311 5.88 17.97 8.24
N THR A 312 4.77 18.17 7.53
CA THR A 312 3.67 19.03 7.96
C THR A 312 3.01 18.47 9.22
N LEU A 313 2.63 17.19 9.20
CA LEU A 313 1.98 16.54 10.34
C LEU A 313 2.91 16.43 11.55
N SER A 314 4.17 16.03 11.33
CA SER A 314 5.16 15.90 12.41
C SER A 314 5.47 17.21 13.12
N ALA A 315 5.43 18.31 12.40
CA ALA A 315 5.66 19.63 12.97
C ALA A 315 4.48 20.11 13.85
N MET A 316 3.29 19.52 13.70
CA MET A 316 2.13 19.74 14.56
C MET A 316 2.16 18.85 15.82
N MET A 317 2.75 17.65 15.73
CA MET A 317 2.83 16.69 16.83
C MET A 317 3.89 17.11 17.86
N ARG A 318 3.55 17.00 19.15
CA ARG A 318 4.44 17.40 20.24
C ARG A 318 5.30 16.25 20.77
N TYR A 319 4.73 15.07 20.87
CA TYR A 319 5.36 13.87 21.45
C TYR A 319 5.52 12.76 20.42
N ARG A 320 6.50 11.90 20.62
CA ARG A 320 6.79 10.73 19.75
C ARG A 320 5.62 9.75 19.71
N GLU A 321 4.99 9.51 20.86
CA GLU A 321 3.89 8.57 21.00
C GLU A 321 2.66 9.00 20.18
N ASN A 322 2.38 10.30 20.09
CA ASN A 322 1.24 10.81 19.31
C ASN A 322 1.36 10.48 17.82
N VAL A 323 2.59 10.44 17.31
CA VAL A 323 2.83 10.06 15.91
C VAL A 323 2.54 8.59 15.70
N MET A 324 2.97 7.72 16.63
CA MET A 324 2.69 6.28 16.56
C MET A 324 1.18 6.00 16.58
N LEU A 325 0.45 6.64 17.50
CA LEU A 325 -1.00 6.53 17.57
C LEU A 325 -1.67 6.99 16.26
N LEU A 326 -1.25 8.13 15.72
CA LEU A 326 -1.79 8.64 14.44
C LEU A 326 -1.60 7.62 13.32
N VAL A 327 -0.39 7.06 13.18
CA VAL A 327 -0.07 6.09 12.11
C VAL A 327 -0.87 4.81 12.29
N VAL A 328 -0.94 4.25 13.50
CA VAL A 328 -1.69 3.02 13.79
C VAL A 328 -3.17 3.19 13.43
N PHE A 329 -3.83 4.25 13.92
CA PHE A 329 -5.24 4.48 13.62
C PHE A 329 -5.51 4.83 12.16
N SER A 330 -4.61 5.58 11.50
CA SER A 330 -4.81 5.97 10.11
C SER A 330 -4.50 4.85 9.11
N SER A 331 -3.66 3.88 9.46
CA SER A 331 -3.19 2.85 8.52
C SER A 331 -4.33 2.01 7.95
N VAL A 332 -5.21 1.51 8.79
CA VAL A 332 -6.37 0.69 8.39
C VAL A 332 -7.37 1.52 7.58
N MET A 333 -7.67 2.76 8.03
CA MET A 333 -8.55 3.65 7.28
C MET A 333 -8.01 3.95 5.88
N LEU A 334 -6.71 4.24 5.77
CA LEU A 334 -6.08 4.55 4.49
C LEU A 334 -6.05 3.35 3.55
N LEU A 335 -5.90 2.12 4.05
CA LEU A 335 -5.98 0.91 3.23
C LEU A 335 -7.36 0.77 2.58
N PHE A 336 -8.44 0.94 3.34
CA PHE A 336 -9.80 0.88 2.80
C PHE A 336 -10.12 2.06 1.86
N MET A 337 -9.68 3.26 2.21
CA MET A 337 -9.92 4.47 1.40
C MET A 337 -9.09 4.52 0.12
N SER A 338 -8.01 3.74 0.01
CA SER A 338 -7.13 3.72 -1.16
C SER A 338 -7.77 3.14 -2.42
N GLY A 339 -8.83 2.34 -2.27
CA GLY A 339 -9.49 1.65 -3.39
C GLY A 339 -8.89 0.27 -3.70
N VAL A 340 -7.91 -0.21 -2.94
CA VAL A 340 -7.31 -1.55 -3.12
C VAL A 340 -8.21 -2.64 -2.55
N SER A 341 -8.60 -2.50 -1.27
CA SER A 341 -9.44 -3.51 -0.60
C SER A 341 -10.92 -3.39 -0.95
N TRP A 342 -11.39 -2.21 -1.33
CA TRP A 342 -12.79 -1.93 -1.66
C TRP A 342 -12.89 -1.04 -2.89
N PRO A 343 -13.73 -1.36 -3.89
CA PRO A 343 -13.84 -0.56 -5.10
C PRO A 343 -14.22 0.89 -4.78
N GLN A 344 -13.50 1.82 -5.38
CA GLN A 344 -13.69 3.24 -5.11
C GLN A 344 -15.10 3.75 -5.45
N SER A 345 -15.74 3.19 -6.49
CA SER A 345 -17.11 3.51 -6.88
C SER A 345 -18.12 3.29 -5.76
N ASN A 346 -17.80 2.38 -4.82
CA ASN A 346 -18.67 2.00 -3.72
C ASN A 346 -18.35 2.74 -2.40
N ILE A 347 -17.32 3.61 -2.41
CA ILE A 347 -16.99 4.45 -1.25
C ILE A 347 -17.89 5.69 -1.27
N PRO A 348 -18.56 6.08 -0.16
CA PRO A 348 -19.36 7.30 -0.11
C PRO A 348 -18.56 8.55 -0.47
N ALA A 349 -19.18 9.51 -1.17
CA ALA A 349 -18.51 10.69 -1.74
C ALA A 349 -17.71 11.51 -0.68
N PHE A 350 -18.22 11.61 0.54
CA PHE A 350 -17.52 12.27 1.64
C PHE A 350 -16.15 11.64 1.90
N TRP A 351 -16.08 10.31 2.03
CA TRP A 351 -14.83 9.59 2.27
C TRP A 351 -13.90 9.60 1.06
N GLN A 352 -14.47 9.64 -0.16
CA GLN A 352 -13.67 9.86 -1.36
C GLN A 352 -12.96 11.23 -1.32
N GLY A 353 -13.66 12.28 -0.89
CA GLY A 353 -13.07 13.61 -0.69
C GLY A 353 -11.97 13.61 0.37
N VAL A 354 -12.21 12.95 1.50
CA VAL A 354 -11.20 12.80 2.57
C VAL A 354 -9.98 12.02 2.09
N SER A 355 -10.18 10.96 1.28
CA SER A 355 -9.08 10.16 0.73
C SER A 355 -8.13 10.99 -0.16
N CYS A 356 -8.64 11.99 -0.85
CA CYS A 356 -7.83 12.89 -1.69
C CYS A 356 -6.82 13.74 -0.91
N LEU A 357 -6.93 13.82 0.42
CA LEU A 357 -5.93 14.49 1.25
C LEU A 357 -4.65 13.65 1.42
N PHE A 358 -4.70 12.35 1.17
CA PHE A 358 -3.57 11.46 1.41
C PHE A 358 -2.83 11.12 0.12
N PRO A 359 -1.50 11.30 0.07
CA PRO A 359 -0.70 10.95 -1.10
C PRO A 359 -0.83 9.48 -1.51
N SER A 360 -0.98 8.56 -0.53
CA SER A 360 -1.18 7.13 -0.78
C SER A 360 -2.35 6.83 -1.70
N THR A 361 -3.44 7.59 -1.64
CA THR A 361 -4.62 7.36 -2.47
C THR A 361 -4.29 7.44 -3.96
N PHE A 362 -3.66 8.52 -4.40
CA PHE A 362 -3.26 8.68 -5.80
C PHE A 362 -2.03 7.84 -6.16
N GLY A 363 -1.10 7.68 -5.20
CA GLY A 363 0.07 6.83 -5.36
C GLY A 363 -0.32 5.38 -5.63
N ILE A 364 -1.21 4.81 -4.82
CA ILE A 364 -1.67 3.43 -4.96
C ILE A 364 -2.42 3.24 -6.28
N ARG A 365 -3.39 4.12 -6.58
CA ARG A 365 -4.19 4.01 -7.82
C ARG A 365 -3.32 4.06 -9.07
N GLY A 366 -2.42 5.03 -9.15
CA GLY A 366 -1.52 5.15 -10.29
C GLY A 366 -0.56 3.97 -10.39
N PHE A 367 0.05 3.57 -9.27
CA PHE A 367 1.02 2.47 -9.26
C PHE A 367 0.37 1.12 -9.61
N VAL A 368 -0.79 0.78 -9.05
CA VAL A 368 -1.50 -0.47 -9.37
C VAL A 368 -1.84 -0.54 -10.85
N ARG A 369 -2.34 0.55 -11.46
CA ARG A 369 -2.62 0.60 -12.90
C ARG A 369 -1.35 0.42 -13.75
N MET A 370 -0.26 1.06 -13.37
CA MET A 370 1.03 0.92 -14.08
C MET A 370 1.64 -0.47 -13.89
N ASN A 371 1.67 -0.97 -12.64
CA ASN A 371 2.34 -2.21 -12.29
C ASN A 371 1.57 -3.46 -12.74
N SER A 372 0.26 -3.50 -12.48
CA SER A 372 -0.56 -4.69 -12.73
C SER A 372 -1.25 -4.67 -14.08
N MET A 373 -1.55 -3.49 -14.64
CA MET A 373 -2.27 -3.32 -15.91
C MET A 373 -1.38 -2.80 -17.05
N GLY A 374 -0.09 -2.52 -16.78
CA GLY A 374 0.83 -2.02 -17.79
C GLY A 374 0.49 -0.62 -18.33
N ALA A 375 -0.28 0.18 -17.57
CA ALA A 375 -0.63 1.54 -17.97
C ALA A 375 0.61 2.42 -18.08
N THR A 376 0.65 3.30 -19.08
CA THR A 376 1.72 4.28 -19.26
C THR A 376 1.52 5.49 -18.35
N LEU A 377 2.56 6.31 -18.20
CA LEU A 377 2.48 7.54 -17.41
C LEU A 377 1.42 8.53 -17.95
N THR A 378 1.13 8.48 -19.25
CA THR A 378 0.06 9.27 -19.87
C THR A 378 -1.33 8.81 -19.45
N ASP A 379 -1.53 7.50 -19.26
CA ASP A 379 -2.81 6.92 -18.87
C ASP A 379 -3.15 7.23 -17.40
N VAL A 380 -2.14 7.41 -16.56
CA VAL A 380 -2.27 7.80 -15.14
C VAL A 380 -2.00 9.28 -14.90
N SER A 381 -2.15 10.11 -15.96
CA SER A 381 -1.85 11.56 -15.89
C SER A 381 -2.67 12.31 -14.83
N THR A 382 -3.85 11.84 -14.48
CA THR A 382 -4.71 12.43 -13.45
C THR A 382 -4.11 12.24 -12.07
N GLU A 383 -3.70 11.02 -11.73
CA GLU A 383 -3.05 10.67 -10.48
C GLU A 383 -1.68 11.34 -10.37
N TYR A 384 -0.93 11.36 -11.47
CA TYR A 384 0.38 12.00 -11.54
C TYR A 384 0.30 13.52 -11.31
N ARG A 385 -0.67 14.20 -11.94
CA ARG A 385 -0.92 15.65 -11.69
C ARG A 385 -1.39 15.91 -10.26
N ALA A 386 -2.27 15.06 -9.73
CA ALA A 386 -2.72 15.18 -8.35
C ALA A 386 -1.56 15.08 -7.35
N LEU A 387 -0.61 14.16 -7.56
CA LEU A 387 0.59 14.04 -6.73
C LEU A 387 1.49 15.28 -6.79
N TRP A 388 1.65 15.92 -7.96
CA TRP A 388 2.38 17.18 -8.06
C TRP A 388 1.67 18.33 -7.36
N ILE A 389 0.34 18.43 -7.49
CA ILE A 389 -0.46 19.42 -6.77
C ILE A 389 -0.30 19.22 -5.26
N GLN A 390 -0.42 17.98 -4.77
CA GLN A 390 -0.20 17.65 -3.36
C GLN A 390 1.21 18.00 -2.90
N THR A 391 2.23 17.72 -3.72
CA THR A 391 3.62 18.08 -3.41
C THR A 391 3.77 19.57 -3.18
N ILE A 392 3.19 20.41 -4.04
CA ILE A 392 3.25 21.86 -3.91
C ILE A 392 2.47 22.34 -2.67
N VAL A 393 1.25 21.82 -2.48
CA VAL A 393 0.40 22.18 -1.33
C VAL A 393 1.09 21.82 -0.01
N TYR A 394 1.58 20.58 0.12
CA TYR A 394 2.25 20.15 1.35
C TYR A 394 3.60 20.81 1.55
N PHE A 395 4.31 21.15 0.48
CA PHE A 395 5.53 21.96 0.59
C PHE A 395 5.25 23.34 1.20
N VAL A 396 4.21 24.03 0.71
CA VAL A 396 3.80 25.33 1.25
C VAL A 396 3.35 25.20 2.72
N LEU A 397 2.54 24.20 3.02
CA LEU A 397 2.10 23.92 4.39
C LEU A 397 3.28 23.62 5.32
N ALA A 398 4.21 22.75 4.90
CA ALA A 398 5.43 22.45 5.67
C ALA A 398 6.24 23.75 5.91
N HIS A 399 6.42 24.58 4.88
CA HIS A 399 7.13 25.85 5.02
C HIS A 399 6.49 26.77 6.07
N GLU A 400 5.17 26.96 6.03
CA GLU A 400 4.47 27.84 6.98
C GLU A 400 4.46 27.26 8.40
N VAL A 401 4.26 25.95 8.56
CA VAL A 401 4.29 25.31 9.89
C VAL A 401 5.70 25.39 10.50
N TYR A 402 6.75 25.17 9.72
CA TYR A 402 8.13 25.34 10.20
C TYR A 402 8.44 26.80 10.53
N ARG A 403 7.98 27.76 9.71
CA ARG A 403 8.10 29.20 9.97
C ARG A 403 7.46 29.58 11.29
N PHE A 404 6.23 29.11 11.53
CA PHE A 404 5.51 29.35 12.78
C PHE A 404 6.27 28.77 13.99
N ASN A 405 6.74 27.53 13.92
CA ASN A 405 7.49 26.90 15.00
C ASN A 405 8.80 27.65 15.31
N ILE A 406 9.52 28.12 14.27
CA ILE A 406 10.77 28.89 14.44
C ILE A 406 10.47 30.26 15.06
N ALA A 407 9.41 30.96 14.62
CA ALA A 407 9.00 32.23 15.19
C ALA A 407 8.63 32.09 16.69
N LYS A 408 7.83 31.09 17.04
CA LYS A 408 7.46 30.76 18.42
C LYS A 408 8.68 30.47 19.29
N ALA A 409 9.65 29.71 18.73
CA ALA A 409 10.91 29.42 19.41
C ALA A 409 11.70 30.69 19.73
N ARG A 410 11.84 31.62 18.77
CA ARG A 410 12.56 32.88 18.94
C ARG A 410 11.89 33.78 19.99
N HIS A 411 10.57 33.87 19.98
CA HIS A 411 9.82 34.63 20.98
C HIS A 411 10.04 34.08 22.40
N ALA A 412 9.96 32.76 22.57
CA ALA A 412 10.16 32.12 23.87
C ALA A 412 11.57 32.37 24.45
N ILE A 413 12.59 32.40 23.59
CA ILE A 413 13.97 32.69 24.00
C ILE A 413 14.11 34.15 24.38
N HIS A 414 13.54 35.08 23.59
CA HIS A 414 13.61 36.50 23.87
C HIS A 414 12.99 36.84 25.23
N HIS A 415 11.82 36.29 25.52
CA HIS A 415 11.17 36.43 26.83
C HIS A 415 12.04 35.90 27.99
N ARG A 416 12.67 34.76 27.85
CA ARG A 416 13.56 34.21 28.89
C ARG A 416 14.81 35.05 29.09
N LEU A 417 15.41 35.55 28.00
CA LEU A 417 16.58 36.44 28.11
C LEU A 417 16.23 37.75 28.84
N LEU A 418 15.05 38.33 28.57
CA LEU A 418 14.57 39.51 29.30
C LEU A 418 14.36 39.21 30.78
N HIS A 419 13.77 38.06 31.12
CA HIS A 419 13.55 37.63 32.50
C HIS A 419 14.85 37.36 33.27
N LEU A 420 15.86 36.80 32.60
CA LEU A 420 17.18 36.58 33.20
C LEU A 420 17.91 37.91 33.39
N ARG A 421 17.76 38.85 32.45
CA ARG A 421 18.36 40.21 32.54
C ARG A 421 17.74 41.05 33.65
N SER A 422 16.41 40.92 33.87
CA SER A 422 15.72 41.60 34.99
C SER A 422 16.12 41.06 36.37
N LYS A 423 16.48 39.76 36.45
CA LYS A 423 17.00 39.16 37.71
C LYS A 423 18.48 39.44 37.97
N ALA A 424 19.24 39.81 36.93
CA ALA A 424 20.68 40.09 37.03
C ALA A 424 20.99 41.56 37.38
N VAL A 425 19.97 42.45 37.41
CA VAL A 425 20.16 43.82 37.88
C VAL A 425 19.99 43.79 39.40
N PRO A 426 21.03 44.02 40.19
CA PRO A 426 20.91 44.12 41.64
C PRO A 426 20.03 45.31 41.97
N SER A 427 19.10 45.13 42.93
CA SER A 427 18.37 46.26 43.53
C SER A 427 19.39 47.29 44.00
N PRO A 428 19.17 48.61 43.72
CA PRO A 428 19.96 49.64 44.35
C PRO A 428 19.84 49.44 45.86
N MET A 429 20.99 49.32 46.55
CA MET A 429 21.03 49.28 48.00
C MET A 429 20.42 50.61 48.50
N GLU A 430 19.33 50.53 49.26
CA GLU A 430 18.88 51.56 50.16
C GLU A 430 19.82 51.57 51.40
#